data_36574d36b8614d11b26486143046ce4a
#
_entry.id   36574d36b8614d11b26486143046ce4a
#
_cell.length_a   1.000
_cell.length_b   1.000
_cell.length_c   1.000
_cell.angle_alpha   90.00
_cell.angle_beta   90.00
_cell.angle_gamma   90.00
#
_symmetry.space_group_name_H-M   'P 1'
#
loop_
_entity.id
_entity.type
_entity.pdbx_description
1 polymer ?
#
loop_
_entity_poly.entity_id
_entity_poly.type
_entity_poly.pdbx_seq_one_letter_code
_entity_poly.pdbx_strand_id
1 'polypeptide(L)'
;MKLCMIGTGYVGLVSGVCFSDLGNEVICVDKDSKKVENLKNGIIPIYEPGLEELVLKNYKNNRLKFSTNLKESVSKSDIIFICVGTPTKKNGNGADLTQIFNVAKEIRSSISKFKIIITKSTVPVTTGDEIEKIIGQKKSKKLFAVVSNPEFLREGEAIRDFSYPDRVVIGTKNKKANKILKNLYSPLISKGAKYVNTSRRAAELIKYAANAFLATKITFINEIANLCEKIDVNIEDISIGMGLDKRIGSRFLRAGPAYGGSCFPKDTKAITTTADKFNTNLSVIKSVIKSNENRSLLLLKRVFHLLKGKVKNKKICFLGVTFKANTDDMRDSSSLSMIPSLVRKGAKVNYYDPTGEKNEFKKIKNVNFSKNIKSAIKESDLVIIHTEWNDFKTINFNKDVSNKKFILFDMRNIYSPVKMKDLKINYFGVGH
;
A
#
# COMPACT_ATOMS: atom_id res chain seq x y z
N MET A 1 -11.96 -23.51 11.28
CA MET A 1 -12.11 -22.69 12.50
C MET A 1 -13.11 -21.58 12.25
N LYS A 2 -13.71 -20.97 13.30
CA LYS A 2 -14.67 -19.89 13.17
C LYS A 2 -13.99 -18.54 13.41
N LEU A 3 -13.88 -17.72 12.37
CA LEU A 3 -13.16 -16.45 12.38
C LEU A 3 -14.13 -15.28 12.21
N CYS A 4 -13.84 -14.16 12.87
CA CYS A 4 -14.49 -12.86 12.64
C CYS A 4 -13.43 -11.85 12.22
N MET A 5 -13.62 -11.22 11.06
CA MET A 5 -12.78 -10.15 10.54
C MET A 5 -13.52 -8.81 10.71
N ILE A 6 -13.06 -7.94 11.60
CA ILE A 6 -13.72 -6.66 11.88
C ILE A 6 -13.05 -5.55 11.08
N GLY A 7 -13.80 -4.99 10.14
CA GLY A 7 -13.34 -4.06 9.11
C GLY A 7 -13.10 -4.77 7.77
N THR A 8 -13.85 -4.37 6.73
CA THR A 8 -13.73 -4.89 5.36
C THR A 8 -12.96 -3.93 4.45
N GLY A 9 -11.95 -3.27 4.99
CA GLY A 9 -10.91 -2.60 4.21
C GLY A 9 -9.99 -3.62 3.54
N TYR A 10 -8.92 -3.14 2.95
CA TYR A 10 -7.98 -3.96 2.19
C TYR A 10 -7.49 -5.17 2.99
N VAL A 11 -6.95 -4.93 4.17
CA VAL A 11 -6.39 -6.00 5.04
C VAL A 11 -7.45 -7.01 5.48
N GLY A 12 -8.60 -6.52 5.95
CA GLY A 12 -9.63 -7.40 6.51
C GLY A 12 -10.35 -8.21 5.46
N LEU A 13 -10.68 -7.62 4.30
CA LEU A 13 -11.37 -8.33 3.23
C LEU A 13 -10.45 -9.38 2.61
N VAL A 14 -9.24 -9.00 2.17
CA VAL A 14 -8.30 -9.95 1.56
C VAL A 14 -7.96 -11.09 2.51
N SER A 15 -7.60 -10.76 3.77
CA SER A 15 -7.28 -11.81 4.76
C SER A 15 -8.47 -12.72 5.05
N GLY A 16 -9.67 -12.15 5.17
CA GLY A 16 -10.89 -12.93 5.45
C GLY A 16 -11.23 -13.88 4.31
N VAL A 17 -11.14 -13.41 3.08
CA VAL A 17 -11.36 -14.21 1.87
C VAL A 17 -10.33 -15.33 1.75
N CYS A 18 -9.06 -15.02 1.94
CA CYS A 18 -7.99 -16.02 1.88
C CYS A 18 -8.09 -17.06 3.01
N PHE A 19 -8.44 -16.66 4.25
CA PHE A 19 -8.71 -17.64 5.32
C PHE A 19 -9.91 -18.53 5.00
N SER A 20 -10.93 -17.97 4.37
CA SER A 20 -12.10 -18.73 3.92
C SER A 20 -11.73 -19.76 2.85
N ASP A 21 -10.85 -19.36 1.92
CA ASP A 21 -10.35 -20.25 0.87
C ASP A 21 -9.45 -21.38 1.43
N LEU A 22 -8.80 -21.16 2.57
CA LEU A 22 -8.11 -22.19 3.35
C LEU A 22 -9.06 -23.12 4.15
N GLY A 23 -10.39 -23.02 3.96
CA GLY A 23 -11.37 -23.91 4.57
C GLY A 23 -11.90 -23.47 5.94
N ASN A 24 -11.68 -22.22 6.34
CA ASN A 24 -12.25 -21.68 7.58
C ASN A 24 -13.65 -21.08 7.35
N GLU A 25 -14.49 -21.08 8.38
CA GLU A 25 -15.74 -20.31 8.41
C GLU A 25 -15.42 -18.88 8.82
N VAL A 26 -15.64 -17.90 7.94
CA VAL A 26 -15.27 -16.51 8.16
C VAL A 26 -16.48 -15.58 8.08
N ILE A 27 -16.64 -14.73 9.07
CA ILE A 27 -17.61 -13.63 9.06
C ILE A 27 -16.82 -12.33 8.97
N CYS A 28 -16.96 -11.61 7.85
CA CYS A 28 -16.41 -10.26 7.68
C CYS A 28 -17.47 -9.24 8.13
N VAL A 29 -17.08 -8.36 9.06
CA VAL A 29 -17.97 -7.36 9.66
C VAL A 29 -17.52 -5.96 9.29
N ASP A 30 -18.46 -5.14 8.84
CA ASP A 30 -18.24 -3.70 8.67
C ASP A 30 -19.47 -2.92 9.16
N LYS A 31 -19.27 -1.72 9.68
CA LYS A 31 -20.35 -0.84 10.13
C LYS A 31 -21.13 -0.19 8.98
N ASP A 32 -20.55 -0.13 7.79
CA ASP A 32 -21.13 0.42 6.59
C ASP A 32 -22.06 -0.63 5.94
N SER A 33 -23.38 -0.43 6.10
CA SER A 33 -24.40 -1.33 5.58
C SER A 33 -24.38 -1.42 4.05
N LYS A 34 -24.15 -0.30 3.36
CA LYS A 34 -24.07 -0.27 1.89
C LYS A 34 -22.90 -1.09 1.38
N LYS A 35 -21.75 -0.97 2.04
CA LYS A 35 -20.56 -1.76 1.73
C LYS A 35 -20.79 -3.26 1.95
N VAL A 36 -21.44 -3.62 3.06
CA VAL A 36 -21.79 -5.01 3.36
C VAL A 36 -22.78 -5.57 2.33
N GLU A 37 -23.75 -4.78 1.90
CA GLU A 37 -24.71 -5.17 0.87
C GLU A 37 -24.01 -5.35 -0.50
N ASN A 38 -23.16 -4.42 -0.88
CA ASN A 38 -22.35 -4.54 -2.10
C ASN A 38 -21.53 -5.83 -2.11
N LEU A 39 -20.85 -6.14 -0.99
CA LEU A 39 -20.05 -7.37 -0.87
C LEU A 39 -20.89 -8.64 -0.98
N LYS A 40 -22.12 -8.67 -0.45
CA LYS A 40 -23.08 -9.80 -0.61
C LYS A 40 -23.49 -9.98 -2.08
N ASN A 41 -23.53 -8.90 -2.85
CA ASN A 41 -23.87 -8.87 -4.27
C ASN A 41 -22.63 -9.04 -5.17
N GLY A 42 -21.45 -9.36 -4.61
CA GLY A 42 -20.20 -9.54 -5.35
C GLY A 42 -19.51 -8.26 -5.80
N ILE A 43 -19.99 -7.08 -5.36
CA ILE A 43 -19.37 -5.80 -5.70
C ILE A 43 -18.23 -5.52 -4.70
N ILE A 44 -16.99 -5.60 -5.18
CA ILE A 44 -15.80 -5.49 -4.35
C ILE A 44 -15.35 -4.02 -4.25
N PRO A 45 -15.18 -3.45 -3.03
CA PRO A 45 -14.89 -2.03 -2.85
C PRO A 45 -13.41 -1.67 -2.99
N ILE A 46 -12.57 -2.60 -3.41
CA ILE A 46 -11.11 -2.42 -3.58
C ILE A 46 -10.65 -3.09 -4.86
N TYR A 47 -9.63 -2.52 -5.49
CA TYR A 47 -9.00 -3.14 -6.66
C TYR A 47 -7.89 -4.10 -6.21
N GLU A 48 -8.12 -5.39 -6.37
CA GLU A 48 -7.13 -6.45 -6.12
C GLU A 48 -7.38 -7.60 -7.11
N PRO A 49 -6.43 -7.89 -8.01
CA PRO A 49 -6.59 -8.93 -9.03
C PRO A 49 -6.96 -10.30 -8.41
N GLY A 50 -8.02 -10.93 -8.92
CA GLY A 50 -8.50 -12.25 -8.47
C GLY A 50 -9.32 -12.26 -7.17
N LEU A 51 -9.52 -11.11 -6.49
CA LEU A 51 -10.28 -11.07 -5.25
C LEU A 51 -11.76 -11.33 -5.45
N GLU A 52 -12.35 -10.81 -6.52
CA GLU A 52 -13.77 -11.00 -6.84
C GLU A 52 -14.12 -12.48 -6.98
N GLU A 53 -13.35 -13.22 -7.76
CA GLU A 53 -13.54 -14.66 -7.96
C GLU A 53 -13.49 -15.43 -6.64
N LEU A 54 -12.51 -15.11 -5.77
CA LEU A 54 -12.37 -15.76 -4.47
C LEU A 54 -13.52 -15.41 -3.53
N VAL A 55 -14.02 -14.16 -3.53
CA VAL A 55 -15.20 -13.76 -2.75
C VAL A 55 -16.41 -14.56 -3.19
N LEU A 56 -16.73 -14.56 -4.48
CA LEU A 56 -17.90 -15.26 -5.03
C LEU A 56 -17.83 -16.77 -4.75
N LYS A 57 -16.67 -17.41 -4.97
CA LYS A 57 -16.43 -18.83 -4.67
C LYS A 57 -16.73 -19.16 -3.21
N ASN A 58 -16.17 -18.40 -2.28
CA ASN A 58 -16.27 -18.72 -0.85
C ASN A 58 -17.62 -18.32 -0.26
N TYR A 59 -18.25 -17.27 -0.79
CA TYR A 59 -19.62 -16.89 -0.43
C TYR A 59 -20.62 -17.98 -0.84
N LYS A 60 -20.53 -18.47 -2.09
CA LYS A 60 -21.37 -19.57 -2.60
C LYS A 60 -21.20 -20.86 -1.79
N ASN A 61 -19.98 -21.13 -1.33
CA ASN A 61 -19.67 -22.31 -0.52
C ASN A 61 -20.03 -22.15 0.98
N ASN A 62 -20.72 -21.09 1.38
CA ASN A 62 -21.09 -20.78 2.76
C ASN A 62 -19.92 -20.67 3.76
N ARG A 63 -18.69 -20.55 3.28
CA ARG A 63 -17.49 -20.34 4.11
C ARG A 63 -17.21 -18.89 4.43
N LEU A 64 -17.70 -17.96 3.60
CA LEU A 64 -17.56 -16.52 3.78
C LEU A 64 -18.94 -15.90 3.97
N LYS A 65 -19.07 -15.05 5.00
CA LYS A 65 -20.29 -14.31 5.30
C LYS A 65 -19.98 -12.83 5.56
N PHE A 66 -20.92 -11.95 5.26
CA PHE A 66 -20.80 -10.52 5.52
C PHE A 66 -21.91 -10.05 6.47
N SER A 67 -21.59 -9.22 7.45
CA SER A 67 -22.52 -8.77 8.49
C SER A 67 -22.24 -7.35 8.94
N THR A 68 -23.27 -6.64 9.40
CA THR A 68 -23.13 -5.38 10.14
C THR A 68 -23.21 -5.61 11.65
N ASN A 69 -23.63 -6.80 12.11
CA ASN A 69 -23.81 -7.12 13.52
C ASN A 69 -22.53 -7.66 14.14
N LEU A 70 -21.73 -6.76 14.74
CA LEU A 70 -20.46 -7.11 15.36
C LEU A 70 -20.64 -8.04 16.56
N LYS A 71 -21.61 -7.77 17.45
CA LYS A 71 -21.83 -8.56 18.68
C LYS A 71 -22.13 -10.02 18.38
N GLU A 72 -23.05 -10.25 17.46
CA GLU A 72 -23.44 -11.59 17.01
C GLU A 72 -22.25 -12.30 16.34
N SER A 73 -21.55 -11.63 15.45
CA SER A 73 -20.41 -12.20 14.73
C SER A 73 -19.28 -12.59 15.68
N VAL A 74 -18.97 -11.75 16.67
CA VAL A 74 -18.00 -12.06 17.73
C VAL A 74 -18.47 -13.24 18.58
N SER A 75 -19.77 -13.31 18.97
CA SER A 75 -20.27 -14.42 19.78
C SER A 75 -20.12 -15.78 19.08
N LYS A 76 -20.37 -15.82 17.76
CA LYS A 76 -20.29 -17.03 16.90
C LYS A 76 -18.85 -17.46 16.55
N SER A 77 -17.84 -16.60 16.75
CA SER A 77 -16.46 -16.86 16.34
C SER A 77 -15.54 -17.13 17.53
N ASP A 78 -14.46 -17.88 17.30
CA ASP A 78 -13.46 -18.21 18.33
C ASP A 78 -12.22 -17.30 18.23
N ILE A 79 -11.91 -16.85 17.01
CA ILE A 79 -10.77 -16.00 16.70
C ILE A 79 -11.29 -14.73 16.04
N ILE A 80 -10.94 -13.59 16.61
CA ILE A 80 -11.42 -12.27 16.21
C ILE A 80 -10.25 -11.43 15.73
N PHE A 81 -10.28 -11.03 14.47
CA PHE A 81 -9.27 -10.15 13.89
C PHE A 81 -9.80 -8.71 13.84
N ILE A 82 -9.05 -7.78 14.41
CA ILE A 82 -9.29 -6.34 14.31
C ILE A 82 -8.50 -5.84 13.10
N CYS A 83 -9.22 -5.44 12.04
CA CYS A 83 -8.68 -5.00 10.76
C CYS A 83 -9.17 -3.59 10.37
N VAL A 84 -9.62 -2.80 11.35
CA VAL A 84 -10.12 -1.45 11.10
C VAL A 84 -9.00 -0.47 10.76
N GLY A 85 -9.32 0.61 10.07
CA GLY A 85 -8.37 1.63 9.67
C GLY A 85 -7.71 2.34 10.86
N THR A 86 -6.44 2.69 10.68
CA THR A 86 -5.63 3.49 11.62
C THR A 86 -5.07 4.71 10.87
N PRO A 87 -5.92 5.69 10.49
CA PRO A 87 -5.47 6.85 9.74
C PRO A 87 -4.51 7.70 10.59
N THR A 88 -3.76 8.57 9.93
CA THR A 88 -2.99 9.59 10.64
C THR A 88 -3.93 10.55 11.36
N LYS A 89 -3.61 10.95 12.58
CA LYS A 89 -4.36 11.98 13.32
C LYS A 89 -4.42 13.30 12.55
N LYS A 90 -5.48 14.07 12.73
CA LYS A 90 -5.67 15.36 12.05
C LYS A 90 -4.52 16.36 12.26
N ASN A 91 -3.84 16.31 13.39
CA ASN A 91 -2.65 17.12 13.67
C ASN A 91 -1.34 16.57 13.06
N GLY A 92 -1.41 15.53 12.23
CA GLY A 92 -0.25 14.91 11.58
C GLY A 92 0.60 14.00 12.48
N ASN A 93 0.32 13.92 13.77
CA ASN A 93 1.17 13.21 14.75
C ASN A 93 0.58 11.84 15.14
N GLY A 94 1.12 10.78 14.55
CA GLY A 94 0.82 9.40 14.92
C GLY A 94 -0.52 8.87 14.36
N ALA A 95 -0.84 7.62 14.72
CA ALA A 95 -2.05 6.95 14.27
C ALA A 95 -3.25 7.29 15.17
N ASP A 96 -4.43 7.45 14.55
CA ASP A 96 -5.70 7.51 15.26
C ASP A 96 -6.20 6.09 15.57
N LEU A 97 -6.23 5.75 16.85
CA LEU A 97 -6.62 4.43 17.36
C LEU A 97 -8.07 4.37 17.87
N THR A 98 -8.84 5.43 17.69
CA THR A 98 -10.22 5.53 18.18
C THR A 98 -11.07 4.34 17.75
N GLN A 99 -10.98 3.95 16.47
CA GLN A 99 -11.73 2.80 15.95
C GLN A 99 -11.28 1.48 16.60
N ILE A 100 -9.98 1.28 16.79
CA ILE A 100 -9.41 0.09 17.46
C ILE A 100 -9.98 -0.07 18.86
N PHE A 101 -9.95 0.99 19.66
CA PHE A 101 -10.41 0.95 21.06
C PHE A 101 -11.93 0.81 21.18
N ASN A 102 -12.69 1.42 20.26
CA ASN A 102 -14.14 1.23 20.22
C ASN A 102 -14.50 -0.22 19.90
N VAL A 103 -13.85 -0.82 18.91
CA VAL A 103 -14.02 -2.25 18.58
C VAL A 103 -13.63 -3.14 19.79
N ALA A 104 -12.55 -2.84 20.50
CA ALA A 104 -12.16 -3.58 21.71
C ALA A 104 -13.23 -3.52 22.81
N LYS A 105 -13.88 -2.35 23.02
CA LYS A 105 -15.00 -2.17 23.96
C LYS A 105 -16.22 -3.01 23.54
N GLU A 106 -16.54 -3.04 22.26
CA GLU A 106 -17.67 -3.83 21.73
C GLU A 106 -17.38 -5.34 21.83
N ILE A 107 -16.17 -5.81 21.47
CA ILE A 107 -15.77 -7.21 21.64
C ILE A 107 -15.94 -7.62 23.10
N ARG A 108 -15.50 -6.80 24.06
CA ARG A 108 -15.60 -7.07 25.49
C ARG A 108 -17.02 -7.47 25.91
N SER A 109 -18.05 -6.79 25.40
CA SER A 109 -19.45 -7.10 25.74
C SER A 109 -19.89 -8.49 25.27
N SER A 110 -19.26 -9.05 24.24
CA SER A 110 -19.67 -10.29 23.56
C SER A 110 -18.84 -11.51 23.95
N ILE A 111 -17.89 -11.37 24.91
CA ILE A 111 -17.08 -12.48 25.38
C ILE A 111 -17.83 -13.26 26.44
N SER A 112 -18.17 -14.52 26.17
CA SER A 112 -18.78 -15.50 27.09
C SER A 112 -17.93 -16.75 27.27
N LYS A 113 -17.08 -17.07 26.28
CA LYS A 113 -16.12 -18.19 26.27
C LYS A 113 -14.75 -17.72 25.83
N PHE A 114 -13.73 -18.57 25.93
CA PHE A 114 -12.37 -18.21 25.52
C PHE A 114 -12.33 -17.76 24.06
N LYS A 115 -11.77 -16.59 23.82
CA LYS A 115 -11.59 -16.00 22.49
C LYS A 115 -10.16 -15.48 22.31
N ILE A 116 -9.65 -15.57 21.10
CA ILE A 116 -8.38 -14.97 20.70
C ILE A 116 -8.71 -13.66 19.95
N ILE A 117 -8.24 -12.54 20.48
CA ILE A 117 -8.44 -11.22 19.89
C ILE A 117 -7.13 -10.77 19.27
N ILE A 118 -7.13 -10.57 17.96
CA ILE A 118 -5.92 -10.35 17.17
C ILE A 118 -5.96 -8.96 16.57
N THR A 119 -4.96 -8.15 16.83
CA THR A 119 -4.74 -6.90 16.11
C THR A 119 -3.97 -7.21 14.83
N LYS A 120 -4.66 -7.12 13.69
CA LYS A 120 -4.05 -7.27 12.36
C LYS A 120 -3.77 -5.91 11.71
N SER A 121 -4.52 -4.89 12.06
CA SER A 121 -4.23 -3.50 11.71
C SER A 121 -2.80 -3.11 12.14
N THR A 122 -2.14 -2.28 11.35
CA THR A 122 -0.85 -1.69 11.71
C THR A 122 -1.06 -0.65 12.80
N VAL A 123 -0.53 -0.91 13.98
CA VAL A 123 -0.73 -0.10 15.18
C VAL A 123 0.59 0.22 15.89
N PRO A 124 0.72 1.39 16.55
CA PRO A 124 1.88 1.72 17.38
C PRO A 124 2.15 0.70 18.47
N VAL A 125 3.41 0.59 18.87
CA VAL A 125 3.85 -0.27 19.96
C VAL A 125 3.07 0.09 21.24
N THR A 126 2.67 -0.92 22.01
CA THR A 126 1.80 -0.88 23.20
C THR A 126 0.30 -0.91 22.95
N THR A 127 -0.17 -0.81 21.69
CA THR A 127 -1.60 -0.83 21.40
C THR A 127 -2.26 -2.13 21.85
N GLY A 128 -1.61 -3.29 21.68
CA GLY A 128 -2.11 -4.57 22.17
C GLY A 128 -2.23 -4.63 23.70
N ASP A 129 -1.37 -3.92 24.42
CA ASP A 129 -1.44 -3.81 25.89
C ASP A 129 -2.67 -2.97 26.33
N GLU A 130 -2.97 -1.90 25.61
CA GLU A 130 -4.17 -1.10 25.86
C GLU A 130 -5.47 -1.86 25.53
N ILE A 131 -5.48 -2.64 24.44
CA ILE A 131 -6.62 -3.52 24.13
C ILE A 131 -6.83 -4.54 25.26
N GLU A 132 -5.75 -5.14 25.76
CA GLU A 132 -5.84 -6.09 26.90
C GLU A 132 -6.42 -5.42 28.15
N LYS A 133 -6.00 -4.21 28.49
CA LYS A 133 -6.59 -3.43 29.59
C LYS A 133 -8.08 -3.17 29.38
N ILE A 134 -8.47 -2.68 28.19
CA ILE A 134 -9.87 -2.37 27.87
C ILE A 134 -10.76 -3.60 28.06
N ILE A 135 -10.34 -4.77 27.57
CA ILE A 135 -11.11 -6.00 27.67
C ILE A 135 -11.11 -6.51 29.11
N GLY A 136 -9.95 -6.48 29.77
CA GLY A 136 -9.74 -6.97 31.13
C GLY A 136 -10.48 -6.21 32.23
N GLN A 137 -10.94 -4.97 31.97
CA GLN A 137 -11.75 -4.19 32.92
C GLN A 137 -13.02 -4.92 33.39
N LYS A 138 -13.63 -5.75 32.52
CA LYS A 138 -14.90 -6.45 32.81
C LYS A 138 -14.86 -7.94 32.50
N LYS A 139 -13.72 -8.49 32.09
CA LYS A 139 -13.58 -9.91 31.72
C LYS A 139 -12.36 -10.53 32.34
N SER A 140 -12.54 -11.74 32.87
CA SER A 140 -11.41 -12.53 33.40
C SER A 140 -10.39 -12.80 32.29
N LYS A 141 -9.10 -12.69 32.60
CA LYS A 141 -7.99 -13.04 31.69
C LYS A 141 -8.00 -14.51 31.23
N LYS A 142 -8.76 -15.39 31.90
CA LYS A 142 -8.97 -16.78 31.49
C LYS A 142 -9.87 -16.89 30.25
N LEU A 143 -10.69 -15.87 29.95
CA LEU A 143 -11.67 -15.86 28.87
C LEU A 143 -11.13 -15.25 27.55
N PHE A 144 -9.94 -14.69 27.54
CA PHE A 144 -9.39 -14.11 26.30
C PHE A 144 -7.87 -14.10 26.28
N ALA A 145 -7.34 -13.99 25.05
CA ALA A 145 -5.94 -13.69 24.82
C ALA A 145 -5.85 -12.59 23.74
N VAL A 146 -5.05 -11.56 23.98
CA VAL A 146 -4.75 -10.53 22.99
C VAL A 146 -3.44 -10.87 22.29
N VAL A 147 -3.46 -10.77 20.97
CA VAL A 147 -2.35 -11.14 20.07
C VAL A 147 -2.12 -10.02 19.07
N SER A 148 -0.87 -9.71 18.76
CA SER A 148 -0.50 -8.85 17.64
C SER A 148 -0.04 -9.72 16.46
N ASN A 149 -0.72 -9.60 15.32
CA ASN A 149 -0.40 -10.33 14.08
C ASN A 149 -0.41 -9.36 12.91
N PRO A 150 0.63 -8.55 12.75
CA PRO A 150 0.72 -7.60 11.65
C PRO A 150 0.70 -8.33 10.30
N GLU A 151 0.15 -7.66 9.28
CA GLU A 151 0.17 -8.12 7.90
C GLU A 151 1.38 -7.53 7.14
N PHE A 152 1.74 -8.18 6.04
CA PHE A 152 2.80 -7.73 5.13
C PHE A 152 2.32 -7.78 3.67
N LEU A 153 1.04 -7.49 3.47
CA LEU A 153 0.38 -7.53 2.17
C LEU A 153 0.73 -6.29 1.35
N ARG A 154 0.93 -6.48 0.06
CA ARG A 154 1.11 -5.39 -0.92
C ARG A 154 -0.17 -5.26 -1.75
N GLU A 155 -0.72 -4.08 -1.81
CA GLU A 155 -1.86 -3.79 -2.68
C GLU A 155 -1.55 -4.21 -4.13
N GLY A 156 -2.50 -4.89 -4.79
CA GLY A 156 -2.32 -5.48 -6.12
C GLY A 156 -1.59 -6.82 -6.19
N GLU A 157 -1.04 -7.30 -5.07
CA GLU A 157 -0.40 -8.61 -4.93
C GLU A 157 -0.75 -9.29 -3.59
N ALA A 158 -1.80 -8.83 -2.92
CA ALA A 158 -2.08 -9.21 -1.53
C ALA A 158 -2.56 -10.66 -1.40
N ILE A 159 -3.29 -11.18 -2.36
CA ILE A 159 -3.69 -12.60 -2.39
C ILE A 159 -2.45 -13.49 -2.45
N ARG A 160 -1.48 -13.15 -3.30
CA ARG A 160 -0.22 -13.87 -3.41
C ARG A 160 0.60 -13.78 -2.13
N ASP A 161 0.72 -12.55 -1.58
CA ASP A 161 1.46 -12.32 -0.34
C ASP A 161 0.83 -13.02 0.86
N PHE A 162 -0.50 -13.18 0.89
CA PHE A 162 -1.18 -13.99 1.89
C PHE A 162 -0.95 -15.48 1.69
N SER A 163 -1.03 -15.96 0.43
CA SER A 163 -0.96 -17.40 0.11
C SER A 163 0.45 -17.98 0.20
N TYR A 164 1.47 -17.15 0.00
CA TYR A 164 2.90 -17.48 0.02
C TYR A 164 3.70 -16.43 0.78
N PRO A 165 3.43 -16.22 2.09
CA PRO A 165 4.14 -15.22 2.85
C PRO A 165 5.56 -15.68 3.20
N ASP A 166 6.54 -14.76 3.18
CA ASP A 166 7.88 -15.04 3.68
C ASP A 166 7.83 -15.44 5.17
N ARG A 167 6.91 -14.82 5.92
CA ARG A 167 6.77 -15.03 7.38
C ARG A 167 5.37 -14.71 7.89
N VAL A 168 5.01 -15.40 8.98
CA VAL A 168 3.86 -15.10 9.83
C VAL A 168 4.38 -14.69 11.20
N VAL A 169 4.12 -13.44 11.62
CA VAL A 169 4.57 -12.92 12.92
C VAL A 169 3.40 -12.94 13.90
N ILE A 170 3.57 -13.61 15.03
CA ILE A 170 2.58 -13.73 16.10
C ILE A 170 3.19 -13.21 17.40
N GLY A 171 2.64 -12.12 17.89
CA GLY A 171 3.03 -11.49 19.16
C GLY A 171 2.14 -11.95 20.31
N THR A 172 2.54 -12.96 21.08
CA THR A 172 1.80 -13.40 22.25
C THR A 172 2.66 -14.21 23.21
N LYS A 173 2.37 -14.07 24.54
CA LYS A 173 2.90 -14.95 25.59
C LYS A 173 1.93 -16.07 25.97
N ASN A 174 0.68 -16.04 25.46
CA ASN A 174 -0.33 -17.05 25.76
C ASN A 174 -0.08 -18.32 24.94
N LYS A 175 0.36 -19.39 25.61
CA LYS A 175 0.70 -20.69 24.98
C LYS A 175 -0.47 -21.30 24.23
N LYS A 176 -1.72 -21.21 24.79
CA LYS A 176 -2.94 -21.74 24.15
C LYS A 176 -3.26 -21.01 22.85
N ALA A 177 -3.24 -19.67 22.87
CA ALA A 177 -3.45 -18.85 21.70
C ALA A 177 -2.38 -19.11 20.62
N ASN A 178 -1.10 -19.20 21.00
CA ASN A 178 -0.01 -19.50 20.08
C ASN A 178 -0.21 -20.86 19.39
N LYS A 179 -0.59 -21.92 20.13
CA LYS A 179 -0.84 -23.25 19.55
C LYS A 179 -1.99 -23.21 18.53
N ILE A 180 -3.11 -22.54 18.86
CA ILE A 180 -4.27 -22.41 17.98
C ILE A 180 -3.88 -21.63 16.71
N LEU A 181 -3.15 -20.52 16.82
CA LEU A 181 -2.73 -19.72 15.68
C LEU A 181 -1.70 -20.45 14.81
N LYS A 182 -0.75 -21.19 15.41
CA LYS A 182 0.15 -22.04 14.62
C LYS A 182 -0.61 -23.05 13.78
N ASN A 183 -1.70 -23.61 14.30
CA ASN A 183 -2.59 -24.51 13.55
C ASN A 183 -3.39 -23.75 12.47
N LEU A 184 -3.92 -22.56 12.75
CA LEU A 184 -4.61 -21.72 11.75
C LEU A 184 -3.72 -21.42 10.55
N TYR A 185 -2.44 -21.11 10.79
CA TYR A 185 -1.46 -20.79 9.76
C TYR A 185 -0.71 -22.01 9.20
N SER A 186 -1.02 -23.24 9.65
CA SER A 186 -0.31 -24.45 9.22
C SER A 186 -0.29 -24.66 7.70
N PRO A 187 -1.37 -24.33 6.92
CA PRO A 187 -1.30 -24.48 5.46
C PRO A 187 -0.28 -23.54 4.80
N LEU A 188 -0.01 -22.37 5.40
CA LEU A 188 1.00 -21.43 4.90
C LEU A 188 2.40 -21.85 5.35
N ILE A 189 2.52 -22.37 6.57
CA ILE A 189 3.79 -22.89 7.12
C ILE A 189 4.27 -24.08 6.29
N SER A 190 3.37 -25.01 5.90
CA SER A 190 3.71 -26.16 5.06
C SER A 190 4.17 -25.73 3.64
N LYS A 191 3.79 -24.57 3.18
CA LYS A 191 4.27 -23.95 1.93
C LYS A 191 5.59 -23.19 2.08
N GLY A 192 6.22 -23.23 3.26
CA GLY A 192 7.55 -22.63 3.50
C GLY A 192 7.54 -21.33 4.31
N ALA A 193 6.38 -20.79 4.69
CA ALA A 193 6.31 -19.59 5.52
C ALA A 193 6.99 -19.80 6.88
N LYS A 194 7.85 -18.86 7.29
CA LYS A 194 8.49 -18.91 8.62
C LYS A 194 7.51 -18.42 9.69
N TYR A 195 7.26 -19.23 10.71
CA TYR A 195 6.42 -18.84 11.84
C TYR A 195 7.27 -18.25 12.95
N VAL A 196 7.04 -16.97 13.27
CA VAL A 196 7.78 -16.22 14.28
C VAL A 196 6.86 -15.91 15.46
N ASN A 197 7.09 -16.57 16.61
CA ASN A 197 6.41 -16.22 17.85
C ASN A 197 7.29 -15.29 18.70
N THR A 198 6.72 -14.14 19.11
CA THR A 198 7.45 -13.11 19.85
C THR A 198 6.51 -12.39 20.84
N SER A 199 6.97 -11.32 21.49
CA SER A 199 6.11 -10.45 22.29
C SER A 199 5.19 -9.59 21.42
N ARG A 200 4.04 -9.15 21.94
CA ARG A 200 3.14 -8.23 21.23
C ARG A 200 3.85 -6.97 20.75
N ARG A 201 4.61 -6.33 21.63
CA ARG A 201 5.37 -5.10 21.32
C ARG A 201 6.39 -5.32 20.24
N ALA A 202 7.09 -6.46 20.23
CA ALA A 202 8.03 -6.80 19.18
C ALA A 202 7.30 -7.03 17.84
N ALA A 203 6.16 -7.75 17.83
CA ALA A 203 5.36 -7.95 16.61
C ALA A 203 4.85 -6.62 16.02
N GLU A 204 4.39 -5.70 16.87
CA GLU A 204 3.97 -4.35 16.46
C GLU A 204 5.15 -3.55 15.87
N LEU A 205 6.32 -3.59 16.52
CA LEU A 205 7.51 -2.87 16.05
C LEU A 205 8.08 -3.46 14.77
N ILE A 206 8.07 -4.79 14.60
CA ILE A 206 8.55 -5.47 13.38
C ILE A 206 7.88 -4.91 12.13
N LYS A 207 6.57 -4.66 12.17
CA LYS A 207 5.83 -4.10 11.01
C LYS A 207 6.35 -2.71 10.65
N TYR A 208 6.46 -1.82 11.62
CA TYR A 208 6.95 -0.45 11.39
C TYR A 208 8.41 -0.42 10.95
N ALA A 209 9.26 -1.20 11.60
CA ALA A 209 10.68 -1.28 11.26
C ALA A 209 10.88 -1.83 9.83
N ALA A 210 10.14 -2.87 9.46
CA ALA A 210 10.19 -3.42 8.11
C ALA A 210 9.76 -2.38 7.06
N ASN A 211 8.63 -1.69 7.27
CA ASN A 211 8.15 -0.67 6.34
C ASN A 211 9.10 0.54 6.25
N ALA A 212 9.66 0.97 7.39
CA ALA A 212 10.66 2.04 7.41
C ALA A 212 11.93 1.66 6.66
N PHE A 213 12.40 0.41 6.80
CA PHE A 213 13.57 -0.07 6.06
C PHE A 213 13.33 -0.16 4.55
N LEU A 214 12.15 -0.64 4.13
CA LEU A 214 11.78 -0.66 2.71
C LEU A 214 11.66 0.76 2.13
N ALA A 215 11.10 1.70 2.87
CA ALA A 215 11.06 3.12 2.50
C ALA A 215 12.48 3.71 2.38
N THR A 216 13.40 3.31 3.27
CA THR A 216 14.82 3.70 3.20
C THR A 216 15.48 3.20 1.91
N LYS A 217 15.25 1.95 1.51
CA LYS A 217 15.79 1.40 0.25
C LYS A 217 15.33 2.20 -0.97
N ILE A 218 14.03 2.53 -1.04
CA ILE A 218 13.47 3.34 -2.15
C ILE A 218 14.08 4.74 -2.16
N THR A 219 14.15 5.38 -0.99
CA THR A 219 14.72 6.73 -0.90
C THR A 219 16.20 6.73 -1.24
N PHE A 220 16.95 5.77 -0.74
CA PHE A 220 18.39 5.61 -1.04
C PHE A 220 18.62 5.50 -2.55
N ILE A 221 17.93 4.57 -3.23
CA ILE A 221 18.15 4.39 -4.67
C ILE A 221 17.69 5.61 -5.49
N ASN A 222 16.69 6.36 -5.02
CA ASN A 222 16.27 7.61 -5.63
C ASN A 222 17.34 8.71 -5.51
N GLU A 223 18.06 8.77 -4.39
CA GLU A 223 19.19 9.72 -4.21
C GLU A 223 20.39 9.32 -5.07
N ILE A 224 20.71 8.02 -5.14
CA ILE A 224 21.75 7.52 -6.05
C ILE A 224 21.39 7.80 -7.51
N ALA A 225 20.12 7.68 -7.90
CA ALA A 225 19.68 8.03 -9.25
C ALA A 225 19.94 9.52 -9.58
N ASN A 226 19.74 10.42 -8.61
CA ASN A 226 20.07 11.84 -8.81
C ASN A 226 21.58 12.06 -9.04
N LEU A 227 22.43 11.30 -8.37
CA LEU A 227 23.88 11.33 -8.59
C LEU A 227 24.24 10.76 -9.97
N CYS A 228 23.66 9.61 -10.35
CA CYS A 228 23.87 8.99 -11.65
C CYS A 228 23.63 9.95 -12.81
N GLU A 229 22.53 10.74 -12.75
CA GLU A 229 22.23 11.78 -13.74
C GLU A 229 23.29 12.88 -13.86
N LYS A 230 24.14 13.09 -12.84
CA LYS A 230 25.19 14.11 -12.84
C LYS A 230 26.54 13.59 -13.33
N ILE A 231 26.75 12.28 -13.21
CA ILE A 231 28.02 11.64 -13.53
C ILE A 231 27.91 10.69 -14.74
N ASP A 232 26.79 10.76 -15.47
CA ASP A 232 26.49 9.96 -16.67
C ASP A 232 26.63 8.44 -16.44
N VAL A 233 26.01 7.94 -15.36
CA VAL A 233 25.97 6.54 -14.99
C VAL A 233 24.52 6.04 -15.01
N ASN A 234 24.32 4.81 -15.48
CA ASN A 234 22.99 4.20 -15.51
C ASN A 234 22.63 3.65 -14.12
N ILE A 235 21.53 4.13 -13.53
CA ILE A 235 21.02 3.66 -12.23
C ILE A 235 20.65 2.17 -12.25
N GLU A 236 20.27 1.60 -13.40
CA GLU A 236 19.92 0.18 -13.48
C GLU A 236 21.13 -0.71 -13.21
N ASP A 237 22.31 -0.34 -13.70
CA ASP A 237 23.55 -1.08 -13.45
C ASP A 237 23.90 -1.06 -11.97
N ILE A 238 23.73 0.09 -11.31
CA ILE A 238 23.92 0.23 -9.86
C ILE A 238 22.91 -0.63 -9.10
N SER A 239 21.63 -0.57 -9.47
CA SER A 239 20.56 -1.38 -8.85
C SER A 239 20.82 -2.87 -8.99
N ILE A 240 21.24 -3.33 -10.16
CA ILE A 240 21.57 -4.73 -10.42
C ILE A 240 22.79 -5.14 -9.61
N GLY A 241 23.90 -4.38 -9.73
CA GLY A 241 25.16 -4.69 -9.05
C GLY A 241 24.98 -4.79 -7.54
N MET A 242 24.31 -3.81 -6.93
CA MET A 242 23.99 -3.84 -5.50
C MET A 242 23.03 -4.98 -5.14
N GLY A 243 22.01 -5.21 -5.97
CA GLY A 243 20.96 -6.19 -5.71
C GLY A 243 21.42 -7.65 -5.74
N LEU A 244 22.55 -7.95 -6.41
CA LEU A 244 23.17 -9.27 -6.43
C LEU A 244 23.80 -9.65 -5.08
N ASP A 245 24.18 -8.67 -4.25
CA ASP A 245 24.59 -8.95 -2.87
C ASP A 245 23.38 -9.44 -2.06
N LYS A 246 23.42 -10.71 -1.61
CA LYS A 246 22.35 -11.33 -0.84
C LYS A 246 22.01 -10.58 0.47
N ARG A 247 22.96 -9.84 1.03
CA ARG A 247 22.76 -9.01 2.24
C ARG A 247 21.87 -7.80 1.94
N ILE A 248 21.85 -7.30 0.70
CA ILE A 248 21.07 -6.16 0.23
C ILE A 248 19.78 -6.66 -0.43
N GLY A 249 19.88 -7.57 -1.40
CA GLY A 249 18.77 -8.10 -2.19
C GLY A 249 18.19 -7.09 -3.19
N SER A 250 17.69 -7.57 -4.31
CA SER A 250 17.26 -6.77 -5.46
C SER A 250 15.92 -6.01 -5.27
N ARG A 251 15.08 -6.44 -4.32
CA ARG A 251 13.76 -5.81 -4.12
C ARG A 251 13.89 -4.40 -3.52
N PHE A 252 13.04 -3.47 -3.96
CA PHE A 252 12.97 -2.07 -3.53
C PHE A 252 14.19 -1.21 -3.89
N LEU A 253 14.92 -1.59 -4.96
CA LEU A 253 16.03 -0.82 -5.53
C LEU A 253 15.68 -0.21 -6.90
N ARG A 254 14.42 -0.02 -7.24
CA ARG A 254 14.02 0.68 -8.47
C ARG A 254 13.83 2.16 -8.19
N ALA A 255 14.61 3.00 -8.87
CA ALA A 255 14.43 4.43 -8.84
C ALA A 255 13.10 4.82 -9.50
N GLY A 256 12.49 5.90 -9.01
CA GLY A 256 11.19 6.30 -9.49
C GLY A 256 10.69 7.62 -8.88
N PRO A 257 9.38 7.90 -8.93
CA PRO A 257 8.80 9.09 -8.33
C PRO A 257 9.05 9.11 -6.83
N ALA A 258 8.22 8.85 -5.96
CA ALA A 258 8.42 8.76 -4.51
C ALA A 258 7.76 7.48 -4.01
N TYR A 259 8.03 7.04 -2.81
CA TYR A 259 7.13 6.08 -2.20
C TYR A 259 5.85 6.80 -1.75
N GLY A 260 4.72 6.15 -1.94
CA GLY A 260 3.40 6.63 -1.59
C GLY A 260 2.53 5.49 -1.05
N GLY A 261 1.23 5.63 -1.21
CA GLY A 261 0.23 4.67 -0.77
C GLY A 261 -0.10 4.77 0.72
N SER A 262 -0.95 3.87 1.18
CA SER A 262 -1.51 3.88 2.53
C SER A 262 -0.53 3.52 3.64
N CYS A 263 0.62 2.91 3.32
CA CYS A 263 1.49 2.27 4.30
C CYS A 263 2.76 3.09 4.60
N PHE A 264 3.67 3.23 3.64
CA PHE A 264 5.00 3.78 3.91
C PHE A 264 4.97 5.21 4.48
N PRO A 265 4.21 6.18 3.93
CA PRO A 265 4.20 7.53 4.49
C PRO A 265 3.66 7.57 5.93
N LYS A 266 2.59 6.83 6.18
CA LYS A 266 1.96 6.74 7.50
C LYS A 266 2.87 6.05 8.51
N ASP A 267 3.46 4.91 8.14
CA ASP A 267 4.20 4.05 9.07
C ASP A 267 5.58 4.65 9.42
N THR A 268 6.25 5.30 8.46
CA THR A 268 7.50 6.02 8.73
C THR A 268 7.27 7.19 9.70
N LYS A 269 6.17 7.94 9.55
CA LYS A 269 5.79 9.00 10.50
C LYS A 269 5.37 8.44 11.86
N ALA A 270 4.65 7.31 11.90
CA ALA A 270 4.21 6.70 13.15
C ALA A 270 5.36 6.13 13.99
N ILE A 271 6.39 5.53 13.35
CA ILE A 271 7.54 5.03 14.11
C ILE A 271 8.38 6.17 14.69
N THR A 272 8.55 7.29 13.98
CA THR A 272 9.25 8.47 14.51
C THR A 272 8.48 9.10 15.67
N THR A 273 7.15 9.24 15.55
CA THR A 273 6.31 9.70 16.66
C THR A 273 6.39 8.75 17.87
N THR A 274 6.48 7.45 17.63
CA THR A 274 6.68 6.47 18.70
C THR A 274 8.03 6.66 19.37
N ALA A 275 9.10 6.85 18.61
CA ALA A 275 10.43 7.09 19.14
C ALA A 275 10.50 8.38 20.01
N ASP A 276 9.90 9.46 19.50
CA ASP A 276 9.82 10.72 20.23
C ASP A 276 9.08 10.56 21.58
N LYS A 277 8.01 9.75 21.62
CA LYS A 277 7.29 9.40 22.87
C LYS A 277 8.16 8.68 23.91
N PHE A 278 9.17 7.95 23.44
CA PHE A 278 10.13 7.23 24.29
C PHE A 278 11.49 7.94 24.38
N ASN A 279 11.55 9.24 24.06
CA ASN A 279 12.76 10.07 24.10
C ASN A 279 13.93 9.47 23.30
N THR A 280 13.64 8.86 22.15
CA THR A 280 14.63 8.24 21.26
C THR A 280 14.56 8.88 19.89
N ASN A 281 15.71 9.18 19.28
CA ASN A 281 15.78 9.78 17.95
C ASN A 281 16.02 8.72 16.86
N LEU A 282 15.20 8.72 15.82
CA LEU A 282 15.36 7.93 14.60
C LEU A 282 15.80 8.82 13.44
N SER A 283 17.02 9.37 13.51
CA SER A 283 17.55 10.35 12.54
C SER A 283 17.52 9.83 11.10
N VAL A 284 17.89 8.57 10.86
CA VAL A 284 17.84 7.94 9.52
C VAL A 284 16.41 8.00 8.96
N ILE A 285 15.42 7.60 9.73
CA ILE A 285 14.03 7.57 9.24
C ILE A 285 13.48 8.99 9.02
N LYS A 286 13.85 9.95 9.89
CA LYS A 286 13.49 11.37 9.69
C LYS A 286 14.09 11.92 8.39
N SER A 287 15.33 11.57 8.07
CA SER A 287 15.99 11.95 6.80
C SER A 287 15.30 11.30 5.60
N VAL A 288 14.92 10.04 5.69
CA VAL A 288 14.17 9.32 4.64
C VAL A 288 12.82 10.01 4.34
N ILE A 289 12.06 10.38 5.37
CA ILE A 289 10.79 11.09 5.21
C ILE A 289 11.02 12.42 4.46
N LYS A 290 11.97 13.22 4.92
CA LYS A 290 12.30 14.53 4.32
C LYS A 290 12.74 14.40 2.86
N SER A 291 13.59 13.43 2.55
CA SER A 291 14.07 13.17 1.19
C SER A 291 12.92 12.75 0.27
N ASN A 292 12.05 11.85 0.74
CA ASN A 292 10.89 11.41 -0.03
C ASN A 292 9.88 12.55 -0.30
N GLU A 293 9.61 13.41 0.70
CA GLU A 293 8.73 14.57 0.54
C GLU A 293 9.28 15.56 -0.50
N ASN A 294 10.60 15.71 -0.58
CA ASN A 294 11.26 16.57 -1.56
C ASN A 294 11.32 15.95 -2.98
N ARG A 295 11.13 14.64 -3.12
CA ARG A 295 11.31 13.92 -4.40
C ARG A 295 10.41 14.47 -5.52
N SER A 296 9.14 14.71 -5.23
CA SER A 296 8.19 15.24 -6.22
C SER A 296 8.58 16.64 -6.72
N LEU A 297 9.16 17.46 -5.87
CA LEU A 297 9.68 18.79 -6.25
C LEU A 297 10.90 18.69 -7.16
N LEU A 298 11.81 17.74 -6.90
CA LEU A 298 12.97 17.50 -7.76
C LEU A 298 12.54 17.04 -9.16
N LEU A 299 11.60 16.11 -9.24
CA LEU A 299 11.05 15.64 -10.52
C LEU A 299 10.31 16.75 -11.27
N LEU A 300 9.58 17.59 -10.55
CA LEU A 300 8.92 18.75 -11.15
C LEU A 300 9.93 19.76 -11.72
N LYS A 301 11.02 20.03 -10.99
CA LYS A 301 12.15 20.87 -11.52
C LYS A 301 12.74 20.25 -12.79
N ARG A 302 12.87 18.91 -12.84
CA ARG A 302 13.32 18.22 -14.04
C ARG A 302 12.36 18.39 -15.21
N VAL A 303 11.05 18.27 -14.99
CA VAL A 303 10.03 18.58 -16.02
C VAL A 303 10.20 20.02 -16.56
N PHE A 304 10.41 20.99 -15.68
CA PHE A 304 10.66 22.38 -16.11
C PHE A 304 11.94 22.51 -16.94
N HIS A 305 13.00 21.83 -16.56
CA HIS A 305 14.26 21.80 -17.32
C HIS A 305 14.07 21.19 -18.71
N LEU A 306 13.40 20.03 -18.81
CA LEU A 306 13.10 19.35 -20.08
C LEU A 306 12.28 20.24 -21.04
N LEU A 307 11.36 21.03 -20.50
CA LEU A 307 10.57 22.00 -21.25
C LEU A 307 11.27 23.37 -21.44
N LYS A 308 12.56 23.48 -21.05
CA LYS A 308 13.35 24.72 -21.15
C LYS A 308 12.64 25.93 -20.49
N GLY A 309 11.96 25.70 -19.37
CA GLY A 309 11.15 26.69 -18.65
C GLY A 309 9.82 27.08 -19.32
N LYS A 310 9.54 26.62 -20.53
CA LYS A 310 8.36 26.99 -21.31
C LYS A 310 7.19 26.04 -21.02
N VAL A 311 6.52 26.19 -19.90
CA VAL A 311 5.43 25.32 -19.45
C VAL A 311 4.05 25.83 -19.88
N LYS A 312 3.87 27.14 -19.99
CA LYS A 312 2.59 27.78 -20.37
C LYS A 312 2.10 27.26 -21.73
N ASN A 313 0.84 26.85 -21.77
CA ASN A 313 0.16 26.26 -22.94
C ASN A 313 0.71 24.88 -23.39
N LYS A 314 1.70 24.29 -22.73
CA LYS A 314 2.19 22.97 -23.05
C LYS A 314 1.15 21.91 -22.75
N LYS A 315 1.00 20.94 -23.66
CA LYS A 315 0.15 19.75 -23.50
C LYS A 315 0.99 18.63 -22.89
N ILE A 316 0.71 18.30 -21.62
CA ILE A 316 1.45 17.31 -20.85
C ILE A 316 0.52 16.12 -20.59
N CYS A 317 0.97 14.90 -20.92
CA CYS A 317 0.24 13.69 -20.60
C CYS A 317 0.89 12.93 -19.45
N PHE A 318 0.09 12.52 -18.47
CA PHE A 318 0.50 11.55 -17.46
C PHE A 318 -0.08 10.19 -17.79
N LEU A 319 0.76 9.19 -17.97
CA LEU A 319 0.39 7.79 -18.07
C LEU A 319 0.55 7.12 -16.69
N GLY A 320 -0.62 6.79 -16.11
CA GLY A 320 -0.76 6.41 -14.70
C GLY A 320 -0.63 7.60 -13.76
N VAL A 321 -1.45 7.61 -12.71
CA VAL A 321 -1.44 8.68 -11.68
C VAL A 321 -1.49 8.13 -10.26
N THR A 322 -1.74 6.83 -10.09
CA THR A 322 -1.65 6.12 -8.80
C THR A 322 -0.21 6.02 -8.32
N PHE A 323 0.01 5.76 -7.03
CA PHE A 323 1.38 5.70 -6.48
C PHE A 323 2.21 4.53 -7.03
N LYS A 324 1.56 3.46 -7.51
CA LYS A 324 2.15 2.30 -8.21
C LYS A 324 1.11 1.62 -9.11
N ALA A 325 1.53 0.68 -9.96
CA ALA A 325 0.64 -0.15 -10.76
C ALA A 325 -0.18 -1.15 -9.92
N ASN A 326 -1.23 -1.70 -10.54
CA ASN A 326 -2.14 -2.69 -9.99
C ASN A 326 -2.89 -2.25 -8.71
N THR A 327 -3.16 -0.96 -8.58
CA THR A 327 -4.00 -0.38 -7.53
C THR A 327 -4.67 0.89 -8.03
N ASP A 328 -5.81 1.23 -7.44
CA ASP A 328 -6.51 2.50 -7.64
C ASP A 328 -6.13 3.58 -6.60
N ASP A 329 -5.20 3.25 -5.69
CA ASP A 329 -4.83 4.10 -4.55
C ASP A 329 -4.03 5.33 -4.98
N MET A 330 -4.59 6.51 -4.69
CA MET A 330 -4.01 7.81 -4.97
C MET A 330 -3.24 8.40 -3.79
N ARG A 331 -3.33 7.80 -2.60
CA ARG A 331 -2.75 8.36 -1.37
C ARG A 331 -1.24 8.56 -1.50
N ASP A 332 -0.79 9.76 -1.19
CA ASP A 332 0.61 10.17 -1.29
C ASP A 332 1.28 9.88 -2.65
N SER A 333 0.48 9.75 -3.73
CA SER A 333 1.02 9.75 -5.09
C SER A 333 1.64 11.10 -5.42
N SER A 334 2.85 11.10 -5.99
CA SER A 334 3.54 12.33 -6.41
C SER A 334 2.76 13.09 -7.50
N SER A 335 1.88 12.42 -8.25
CA SER A 335 0.98 13.06 -9.22
C SER A 335 0.07 14.11 -8.58
N LEU A 336 -0.34 13.91 -7.31
CA LEU A 336 -1.19 14.85 -6.55
C LEU A 336 -0.55 16.21 -6.34
N SER A 337 0.77 16.29 -6.28
CA SER A 337 1.51 17.54 -6.17
C SER A 337 1.98 18.05 -7.52
N MET A 338 2.39 17.18 -8.43
CA MET A 338 2.97 17.53 -9.72
C MET A 338 1.94 18.10 -10.69
N ILE A 339 0.80 17.44 -10.88
CA ILE A 339 -0.24 17.87 -11.83
C ILE A 339 -0.77 19.27 -11.49
N PRO A 340 -1.22 19.57 -10.26
CA PRO A 340 -1.67 20.92 -9.93
C PRO A 340 -0.56 21.97 -10.06
N SER A 341 0.69 21.61 -9.81
CA SER A 341 1.83 22.54 -9.95
C SER A 341 2.11 22.89 -11.40
N LEU A 342 2.00 21.95 -12.33
CA LEU A 342 2.13 22.18 -13.77
C LEU A 342 0.98 23.05 -14.29
N VAL A 343 -0.25 22.78 -13.85
CA VAL A 343 -1.43 23.58 -14.22
C VAL A 343 -1.31 25.03 -13.73
N ARG A 344 -0.85 25.26 -12.50
CA ARG A 344 -0.58 26.61 -12.00
C ARG A 344 0.46 27.37 -12.82
N LYS A 345 1.37 26.66 -13.51
CA LYS A 345 2.32 27.24 -14.46
C LYS A 345 1.77 27.36 -15.89
N GLY A 346 0.47 27.11 -16.07
CA GLY A 346 -0.25 27.29 -17.33
C GLY A 346 -0.19 26.10 -18.27
N ALA A 347 0.21 24.90 -17.84
CA ALA A 347 0.10 23.68 -18.65
C ALA A 347 -1.36 23.23 -18.82
N LYS A 348 -1.62 22.51 -19.90
CA LYS A 348 -2.83 21.69 -20.10
C LYS A 348 -2.44 20.23 -19.86
N VAL A 349 -3.05 19.59 -18.88
CA VAL A 349 -2.69 18.23 -18.50
C VAL A 349 -3.77 17.26 -18.91
N ASN A 350 -3.41 16.23 -19.66
CA ASN A 350 -4.24 15.06 -19.87
C ASN A 350 -3.66 13.90 -19.04
N TYR A 351 -4.49 12.98 -18.57
CA TYR A 351 -3.99 11.76 -17.95
C TYR A 351 -4.85 10.56 -18.37
N TYR A 352 -4.22 9.41 -18.37
CA TYR A 352 -4.87 8.10 -18.48
C TYR A 352 -4.41 7.22 -17.31
N ASP A 353 -5.34 6.52 -16.70
CA ASP A 353 -5.06 5.50 -15.69
C ASP A 353 -5.98 4.30 -15.94
N PRO A 354 -5.46 3.05 -15.95
CA PRO A 354 -6.29 1.86 -16.19
C PRO A 354 -7.42 1.69 -15.16
N THR A 355 -7.27 2.24 -13.96
CA THR A 355 -8.29 2.21 -12.91
C THR A 355 -9.30 3.37 -13.00
N GLY A 356 -9.30 4.10 -14.12
CA GLY A 356 -10.31 5.11 -14.43
C GLY A 356 -10.01 6.51 -13.90
N GLU A 357 -11.01 7.37 -14.03
CA GLU A 357 -10.93 8.77 -13.65
C GLU A 357 -10.77 8.94 -12.12
N LYS A 358 -9.93 9.90 -11.70
CA LYS A 358 -9.62 10.17 -10.30
C LYS A 358 -10.37 11.39 -9.76
N ASN A 359 -11.05 11.20 -8.64
CA ASN A 359 -11.82 12.27 -8.00
C ASN A 359 -10.97 13.48 -7.61
N GLU A 360 -9.69 13.26 -7.28
CA GLU A 360 -8.72 14.27 -6.90
C GLU A 360 -8.45 15.28 -8.01
N PHE A 361 -8.68 14.90 -9.27
CA PHE A 361 -8.41 15.76 -10.44
C PHE A 361 -9.65 16.33 -11.10
N LYS A 362 -10.84 15.78 -10.86
CA LYS A 362 -12.11 16.16 -11.53
C LYS A 362 -12.43 17.67 -11.50
N LYS A 363 -12.03 18.35 -10.41
CA LYS A 363 -12.35 19.77 -10.20
C LYS A 363 -11.21 20.72 -10.60
N ILE A 364 -10.09 20.18 -11.10
CA ILE A 364 -8.94 21.00 -11.49
C ILE A 364 -9.11 21.44 -12.94
N LYS A 365 -9.30 22.75 -13.16
CA LYS A 365 -9.36 23.30 -14.52
C LYS A 365 -8.09 22.96 -15.31
N ASN A 366 -8.22 22.65 -16.61
CA ASN A 366 -7.13 22.22 -17.49
C ASN A 366 -6.50 20.86 -17.15
N VAL A 367 -7.17 20.02 -16.36
CA VAL A 367 -6.83 18.61 -16.18
C VAL A 367 -7.96 17.77 -16.75
N ASN A 368 -7.66 16.89 -17.70
CA ASN A 368 -8.64 16.06 -18.38
C ASN A 368 -8.27 14.58 -18.28
N PHE A 369 -9.24 13.75 -17.96
CA PHE A 369 -9.13 12.30 -18.06
C PHE A 369 -9.38 11.84 -19.49
N SER A 370 -8.53 10.97 -20.01
CA SER A 370 -8.69 10.33 -21.31
C SER A 370 -9.10 8.86 -21.15
N LYS A 371 -10.08 8.43 -21.94
CA LYS A 371 -10.62 7.05 -21.85
C LYS A 371 -9.67 5.97 -22.42
N ASN A 372 -8.66 6.35 -23.18
CA ASN A 372 -7.66 5.44 -23.72
C ASN A 372 -6.30 6.12 -23.88
N ILE A 373 -5.25 5.32 -23.98
CA ILE A 373 -3.86 5.77 -24.08
C ILE A 373 -3.66 6.66 -25.32
N LYS A 374 -4.16 6.25 -26.49
CA LYS A 374 -3.92 6.97 -27.74
C LYS A 374 -4.46 8.40 -27.69
N SER A 375 -5.69 8.57 -27.20
CA SER A 375 -6.27 9.91 -27.05
C SER A 375 -5.52 10.76 -26.01
N ALA A 376 -4.99 10.14 -24.94
CA ALA A 376 -4.24 10.84 -23.92
C ALA A 376 -2.94 11.46 -24.45
N ILE A 377 -2.17 10.70 -25.26
CA ILE A 377 -0.83 11.10 -25.73
C ILE A 377 -0.82 11.85 -27.06
N LYS A 378 -1.90 11.80 -27.83
CA LYS A 378 -1.95 12.22 -29.26
C LYS A 378 -1.28 13.57 -29.55
N GLU A 379 -1.59 14.57 -28.76
CA GLU A 379 -1.14 15.96 -29.01
C GLU A 379 -0.13 16.44 -27.97
N SER A 380 0.55 15.52 -27.29
CA SER A 380 1.43 15.88 -26.17
C SER A 380 2.73 16.51 -26.63
N ASP A 381 3.17 17.55 -25.91
CA ASP A 381 4.54 18.08 -25.94
C ASP A 381 5.46 17.26 -25.03
N LEU A 382 4.90 16.72 -23.94
CA LEU A 382 5.58 15.88 -22.98
C LEU A 382 4.67 14.73 -22.54
N VAL A 383 5.17 13.51 -22.63
CA VAL A 383 4.53 12.32 -22.07
C VAL A 383 5.33 11.86 -20.85
N ILE A 384 4.67 11.69 -19.74
CA ILE A 384 5.27 11.26 -18.47
C ILE A 384 4.74 9.87 -18.13
N ILE A 385 5.63 8.88 -18.04
CA ILE A 385 5.31 7.58 -17.45
C ILE A 385 5.45 7.71 -15.94
N HIS A 386 4.34 7.96 -15.26
CA HIS A 386 4.37 8.16 -13.82
C HIS A 386 4.18 6.85 -13.06
N THR A 387 3.38 5.91 -13.61
CA THR A 387 3.10 4.63 -13.00
C THR A 387 3.40 3.49 -13.98
N GLU A 388 4.01 2.41 -13.52
CA GLU A 388 4.55 1.31 -14.33
C GLU A 388 3.51 0.25 -14.73
N TRP A 389 2.37 0.65 -15.31
CA TRP A 389 1.39 -0.30 -15.83
C TRP A 389 1.92 -1.07 -17.04
N ASN A 390 1.60 -2.36 -17.11
CA ASN A 390 2.05 -3.19 -18.24
C ASN A 390 1.51 -2.72 -19.61
N ASP A 391 0.31 -2.15 -19.61
CA ASP A 391 -0.35 -1.62 -20.81
C ASP A 391 0.50 -0.54 -21.52
N PHE A 392 1.33 0.19 -20.75
CA PHE A 392 2.17 1.24 -21.31
C PHE A 392 3.36 0.71 -22.08
N LYS A 393 3.81 -0.54 -21.83
CA LYS A 393 4.97 -1.14 -22.50
C LYS A 393 4.76 -1.40 -24.01
N THR A 394 3.52 -1.37 -24.48
CA THR A 394 3.14 -1.67 -25.87
C THR A 394 2.85 -0.43 -26.70
N ILE A 395 3.07 0.77 -26.19
CA ILE A 395 2.76 2.03 -26.88
C ILE A 395 3.72 2.25 -28.07
N ASN A 396 3.13 2.53 -29.24
CA ASN A 396 3.90 2.97 -30.41
C ASN A 396 3.88 4.51 -30.49
N PHE A 397 4.80 5.14 -29.78
CA PHE A 397 4.87 6.60 -29.72
C PHE A 397 5.02 7.28 -31.07
N ASN A 398 5.78 6.70 -32.01
CA ASN A 398 5.99 7.27 -33.35
C ASN A 398 4.71 7.31 -34.16
N LYS A 399 3.78 6.37 -33.93
CA LYS A 399 2.46 6.33 -34.54
C LYS A 399 1.44 7.17 -33.79
N ASP A 400 1.43 7.06 -32.48
CA ASP A 400 0.32 7.52 -31.62
C ASP A 400 0.47 8.97 -31.17
N VAL A 401 1.69 9.57 -31.23
CA VAL A 401 1.94 10.98 -30.90
C VAL A 401 2.11 11.79 -32.19
N SER A 402 1.27 12.83 -32.37
CA SER A 402 1.29 13.68 -33.57
C SER A 402 2.49 14.62 -33.59
N ASN A 403 2.88 15.14 -32.43
CA ASN A 403 4.04 16.04 -32.27
C ASN A 403 5.35 15.24 -32.32
N LYS A 404 6.04 15.25 -33.46
CA LYS A 404 7.31 14.49 -33.62
C LYS A 404 8.48 15.02 -32.80
N LYS A 405 8.33 16.16 -32.14
CA LYS A 405 9.31 16.75 -31.22
C LYS A 405 8.94 16.58 -29.74
N PHE A 406 7.95 15.71 -29.44
CA PHE A 406 7.57 15.45 -28.07
C PHE A 406 8.73 14.88 -27.23
N ILE A 407 8.62 15.05 -25.94
CA ILE A 407 9.57 14.49 -24.97
C ILE A 407 8.87 13.33 -24.25
N LEU A 408 9.56 12.19 -24.09
CA LEU A 408 9.13 11.10 -23.22
C LEU A 408 9.96 11.12 -21.92
N PHE A 409 9.30 11.40 -20.82
CA PHE A 409 9.93 11.32 -19.50
C PHE A 409 9.43 10.09 -18.75
N ASP A 410 10.26 9.07 -18.67
CA ASP A 410 9.94 7.80 -18.03
C ASP A 410 10.43 7.80 -16.58
N MET A 411 9.53 8.09 -15.65
CA MET A 411 9.84 8.11 -14.21
C MET A 411 9.96 6.73 -13.61
N ARG A 412 9.68 5.66 -14.37
CA ARG A 412 9.68 4.27 -13.91
C ARG A 412 10.69 3.38 -14.62
N ASN A 413 11.39 3.93 -15.61
CA ASN A 413 12.36 3.21 -16.43
C ASN A 413 11.78 1.90 -16.98
N ILE A 414 10.55 1.97 -17.55
CA ILE A 414 9.91 0.80 -18.17
C ILE A 414 10.38 0.56 -19.60
N TYR A 415 11.06 1.53 -20.19
CA TYR A 415 11.62 1.45 -21.53
C TYR A 415 13.14 1.43 -21.53
N SER A 416 13.74 0.71 -22.46
CA SER A 416 15.16 0.73 -22.69
C SER A 416 15.60 2.04 -23.35
N PRO A 417 16.57 2.80 -22.80
CA PRO A 417 17.11 4.00 -23.43
C PRO A 417 17.65 3.73 -24.84
N VAL A 418 18.32 2.60 -25.05
CA VAL A 418 18.87 2.19 -26.36
C VAL A 418 17.73 2.04 -27.39
N LYS A 419 16.68 1.29 -27.05
CA LYS A 419 15.53 1.13 -27.95
C LYS A 419 14.83 2.46 -28.26
N MET A 420 14.71 3.35 -27.28
CA MET A 420 14.08 4.67 -27.49
C MET A 420 14.94 5.55 -28.43
N LYS A 421 16.27 5.46 -28.31
CA LYS A 421 17.22 6.13 -29.21
C LYS A 421 17.10 5.60 -30.65
N ASP A 422 17.04 4.29 -30.83
CA ASP A 422 16.86 3.65 -32.16
C ASP A 422 15.55 4.10 -32.81
N LEU A 423 14.50 4.26 -32.03
CA LEU A 423 13.20 4.79 -32.47
C LEU A 423 13.20 6.33 -32.66
N LYS A 424 14.33 7.00 -32.46
CA LYS A 424 14.50 8.47 -32.53
C LYS A 424 13.52 9.23 -31.61
N ILE A 425 13.19 8.65 -30.46
CA ILE A 425 12.35 9.27 -29.44
C ILE A 425 13.23 10.09 -28.49
N ASN A 426 12.86 11.34 -28.23
CA ASN A 426 13.53 12.19 -27.26
C ASN A 426 13.19 11.70 -25.82
N TYR A 427 13.95 10.72 -25.35
CA TYR A 427 13.69 9.96 -24.13
C TYR A 427 14.58 10.40 -22.98
N PHE A 428 13.99 10.48 -21.79
CA PHE A 428 14.67 10.72 -20.53
C PHE A 428 14.11 9.75 -19.48
N GLY A 429 14.98 8.99 -18.84
CA GLY A 429 14.66 8.15 -17.70
C GLY A 429 15.05 8.83 -16.37
N VAL A 430 14.76 8.21 -15.25
CA VAL A 430 15.25 8.62 -13.93
C VAL A 430 16.57 7.91 -13.66
N GLY A 431 17.65 8.69 -13.39
CA GLY A 431 18.98 8.12 -13.16
C GLY A 431 19.71 7.70 -14.45
N HIS A 432 19.38 8.37 -15.58
CA HIS A 432 20.03 8.22 -16.88
C HIS A 432 20.46 9.58 -17.41
#